data_74c977b84e550ff0463edd86e7ff4a82
#
_entry.id   74c977b84e550ff0463edd86e7ff4a82
#
_cell.length_a   1.000
_cell.length_b   1.000
_cell.length_c   1.000
_cell.angle_alpha   90.00
_cell.angle_beta   90.00
_cell.angle_gamma   90.00
#
_symmetry.space_group_name_H-M   'P 1'
#
loop_
_entity.id
_entity.type
_entity.pdbx_description
1 polymer ?
#
loop_
_entity_poly.entity_id
_entity_poly.type
_entity_poly.pdbx_seq_one_letter_code
_entity_poly.pdbx_strand_id
1 'polypeptide(L)'
;GDDDNPNSVQGSLQIDEDIYNPGSLDLNNSIGVLNIGSFKTETVKITSHTQNAGADDVITYGYTGGTDADYSTTYKDKHHYYFFEGKLDFMDTNNEWFHDKTNDILYLYPDDGLNPSTTGRTIKAKTTDYRVTFSGANYITFKGINFFATTIDVQNSDNLSIEECNFYFPSASKRMLGLTNG
;
A
#
# COMPACT_ATOMS: atom_id res chain seq x y z
N GLY A 1 4.43 -14.11 -4.52
CA GLY A 1 5.34 -15.19 -4.19
C GLY A 1 4.81 -15.94 -2.98
N ASP A 2 5.13 -17.18 -2.91
CA ASP A 2 4.93 -18.04 -1.76
C ASP A 2 6.33 -18.37 -1.22
N ASP A 3 6.61 -18.01 0.02
CA ASP A 3 7.92 -18.26 0.60
C ASP A 3 7.86 -19.50 1.47
N ASP A 4 8.25 -20.62 0.88
CA ASP A 4 8.45 -21.89 1.59
C ASP A 4 9.79 -21.92 2.35
N ASN A 5 10.56 -20.82 2.34
CA ASN A 5 11.91 -20.83 2.84
C ASN A 5 11.96 -20.83 4.38
N PRO A 6 12.47 -21.89 4.99
CA PRO A 6 12.57 -22.01 6.46
C PRO A 6 13.57 -21.02 7.09
N ASN A 7 14.34 -20.30 6.26
CA ASN A 7 15.36 -19.37 6.74
C ASN A 7 14.85 -17.93 6.85
N SER A 8 13.61 -17.64 6.42
CA SER A 8 13.03 -16.33 6.66
C SER A 8 12.90 -16.07 8.15
N VAL A 9 13.43 -14.95 8.59
CA VAL A 9 13.36 -14.47 9.97
C VAL A 9 12.67 -13.14 10.00
N GLN A 10 12.21 -12.72 11.17
CA GLN A 10 11.59 -11.41 11.32
C GLN A 10 12.51 -10.31 10.77
N GLY A 11 11.94 -9.45 9.93
CA GLY A 11 12.69 -8.36 9.28
C GLY A 11 13.47 -8.79 8.03
N SER A 12 13.40 -10.05 7.65
CA SER A 12 14.01 -10.56 6.41
C SER A 12 13.10 -11.60 5.74
N LEU A 13 12.99 -11.53 4.44
CA LEU A 13 12.23 -12.46 3.61
C LEU A 13 13.11 -12.90 2.45
N GLN A 14 13.13 -14.19 2.17
CA GLN A 14 13.67 -14.73 0.92
C GLN A 14 12.56 -14.77 -0.12
N ILE A 15 12.90 -14.38 -1.34
CA ILE A 15 11.97 -14.32 -2.46
C ILE A 15 12.39 -15.41 -3.43
N ASP A 16 11.50 -16.36 -3.67
CA ASP A 16 11.72 -17.48 -4.58
C ASP A 16 12.02 -16.97 -5.99
N GLU A 17 13.16 -17.37 -6.54
CA GLU A 17 13.60 -16.99 -7.87
C GLU A 17 12.70 -17.55 -8.98
N ASP A 18 12.03 -18.69 -8.75
CA ASP A 18 11.15 -19.33 -9.73
C ASP A 18 9.82 -18.55 -9.88
N ILE A 19 9.40 -17.85 -8.85
CA ILE A 19 8.14 -17.07 -8.84
C ILE A 19 8.39 -15.61 -9.19
N TYR A 20 9.48 -15.08 -8.72
CA TYR A 20 9.88 -13.71 -8.94
C TYR A 20 11.27 -13.71 -9.57
N ASN A 21 11.30 -13.59 -10.90
CA ASN A 21 12.54 -13.27 -11.60
C ASN A 21 12.60 -11.75 -11.80
N PRO A 22 13.13 -11.02 -10.84
CA PRO A 22 13.15 -9.56 -10.90
C PRO A 22 14.09 -9.05 -12.00
N GLY A 23 14.91 -9.91 -12.57
CA GLY A 23 15.86 -9.64 -13.69
C GLY A 23 16.58 -8.31 -13.64
N SER A 24 15.94 -7.30 -13.13
CA SER A 24 16.46 -5.94 -13.04
C SER A 24 15.73 -5.06 -12.01
N LEU A 25 14.67 -5.53 -11.34
CA LEU A 25 13.93 -4.69 -10.40
C LEU A 25 14.61 -4.68 -9.03
N ASP A 26 15.12 -3.53 -8.65
CA ASP A 26 15.61 -3.30 -7.30
C ASP A 26 14.45 -2.96 -6.36
N LEU A 27 14.23 -3.80 -5.35
CA LEU A 27 13.18 -3.62 -4.34
C LEU A 27 13.57 -2.67 -3.23
N ASN A 28 14.84 -2.26 -3.16
CA ASN A 28 15.29 -1.35 -2.10
C ASN A 28 14.50 -0.04 -2.11
N ASN A 29 14.12 0.42 -0.93
CA ASN A 29 13.26 1.58 -0.71
C ASN A 29 11.82 1.47 -1.21
N SER A 30 11.38 0.32 -1.70
CA SER A 30 9.97 0.06 -1.97
C SER A 30 9.16 -0.17 -0.69
N ILE A 31 7.88 -0.31 -0.85
CA ILE A 31 6.96 -0.75 0.19
C ILE A 31 6.61 -2.21 -0.08
N GLY A 32 6.80 -3.04 0.93
CA GLY A 32 6.31 -4.40 0.94
C GLY A 32 4.98 -4.49 1.68
N VAL A 33 3.99 -5.12 1.07
CA VAL A 33 2.76 -5.53 1.74
C VAL A 33 2.86 -7.03 1.91
N LEU A 34 3.15 -7.44 3.13
CA LEU A 34 3.55 -8.81 3.47
C LEU A 34 2.46 -9.47 4.31
N ASN A 35 1.91 -10.58 3.83
CA ASN A 35 1.09 -11.43 4.67
C ASN A 35 2.01 -12.42 5.38
N ILE A 36 2.33 -12.12 6.63
CA ILE A 36 3.32 -12.85 7.43
C ILE A 36 2.70 -13.86 8.40
N GLY A 37 1.43 -14.12 8.27
CA GLY A 37 0.73 -15.10 9.10
C GLY A 37 -0.78 -15.04 8.92
N SER A 38 -1.51 -15.96 9.54
CA SER A 38 -2.97 -15.96 9.52
C SER A 38 -3.51 -14.64 10.07
N PHE A 39 -4.30 -13.93 9.26
CA PHE A 39 -4.91 -12.65 9.61
C PHE A 39 -3.93 -11.50 9.87
N LYS A 40 -2.66 -11.66 9.49
CA LYS A 40 -1.64 -10.65 9.75
C LYS A 40 -0.97 -10.20 8.45
N THR A 41 -1.34 -9.01 8.01
CA THR A 41 -0.70 -8.33 6.88
C THR A 41 0.00 -7.08 7.41
N GLU A 42 1.29 -6.98 7.15
CA GLU A 42 2.11 -5.83 7.51
C GLU A 42 2.46 -5.02 6.27
N THR A 43 2.53 -3.72 6.44
CA THR A 43 3.05 -2.81 5.43
C THR A 43 4.37 -2.25 5.93
N VAL A 44 5.44 -2.51 5.21
CA VAL A 44 6.80 -2.25 5.65
C VAL A 44 7.61 -1.55 4.58
N LYS A 45 8.61 -0.79 5.00
CA LYS A 45 9.63 -0.28 4.08
C LYS A 45 10.70 -1.34 3.87
N ILE A 46 11.01 -1.63 2.61
CA ILE A 46 12.14 -2.47 2.25
C ILE A 46 13.42 -1.64 2.41
N THR A 47 14.30 -2.10 3.28
CA THR A 47 15.53 -1.38 3.66
C THR A 47 16.75 -1.89 2.93
N SER A 48 16.71 -3.10 2.40
CA SER A 48 17.71 -3.62 1.47
C SER A 48 17.13 -4.70 0.57
N HIS A 49 17.78 -4.91 -0.56
CA HIS A 49 17.51 -5.99 -1.48
C HIS A 49 18.84 -6.56 -1.97
N THR A 50 19.07 -7.82 -1.73
CA THR A 50 20.24 -8.56 -2.21
C THR A 50 19.77 -9.51 -3.29
N GLN A 51 20.19 -9.23 -4.51
CA GLN A 51 19.93 -10.10 -5.67
C GLN A 51 20.99 -11.19 -5.72
N ASN A 52 20.56 -12.43 -5.78
CA ASN A 52 21.43 -13.60 -5.83
C ASN A 52 21.23 -14.32 -7.16
N ALA A 53 22.20 -14.30 -8.05
CA ALA A 53 22.11 -15.01 -9.32
C ALA A 53 22.04 -16.52 -9.09
N GLY A 54 20.92 -17.15 -9.49
CA GLY A 54 20.71 -18.58 -9.35
C GLY A 54 20.39 -19.06 -7.94
N ALA A 55 19.87 -18.17 -7.10
CA ALA A 55 19.37 -18.46 -5.74
C ALA A 55 18.33 -17.40 -5.36
N ASP A 56 17.57 -17.68 -4.31
CA ASP A 56 16.56 -16.76 -3.79
C ASP A 56 17.13 -15.38 -3.46
N ASP A 57 16.42 -14.35 -3.88
CA ASP A 57 16.73 -12.99 -3.48
C ASP A 57 16.38 -12.78 -2.01
N VAL A 58 17.10 -11.89 -1.35
CA VAL A 58 16.88 -11.57 0.06
C VAL A 58 16.51 -10.10 0.21
N ILE A 59 15.37 -9.84 0.81
CA ILE A 59 15.00 -8.49 1.26
C ILE A 59 15.10 -8.39 2.77
N THR A 60 15.42 -7.19 3.26
CA THR A 60 15.23 -6.82 4.66
C THR A 60 14.24 -5.68 4.79
N TYR A 61 13.50 -5.65 5.88
CA TYR A 61 12.49 -4.64 6.13
C TYR A 61 12.45 -4.21 7.59
N GLY A 62 12.04 -2.97 7.83
CA GLY A 62 11.82 -2.45 9.16
C GLY A 62 10.52 -3.02 9.74
N TYR A 63 10.64 -3.86 10.75
CA TYR A 63 9.50 -4.39 11.48
C TYR A 63 9.28 -3.58 12.76
N THR A 64 8.09 -3.01 12.92
CA THR A 64 7.73 -2.18 14.08
C THR A 64 6.74 -2.85 15.04
N GLY A 65 6.34 -4.06 14.74
CA GLY A 65 5.18 -4.74 15.34
C GLY A 65 5.45 -5.64 16.54
N GLY A 66 6.34 -5.29 17.45
CA GLY A 66 6.46 -6.01 18.74
C GLY A 66 7.13 -7.37 18.67
N THR A 67 7.10 -8.10 19.78
CA THR A 67 7.67 -9.45 19.87
C THR A 67 6.86 -10.45 19.06
N ASP A 68 7.53 -11.23 18.31
CA ASP A 68 7.14 -12.15 17.28
C ASP A 68 6.38 -13.41 17.72
N ALA A 69 5.50 -13.31 18.69
CA ALA A 69 4.69 -14.44 19.09
C ALA A 69 3.81 -14.99 17.94
N ASP A 70 3.59 -14.18 16.90
CA ASP A 70 2.71 -14.52 15.78
C ASP A 70 3.46 -14.90 14.49
N TYR A 71 4.77 -14.71 14.43
CA TYR A 71 5.61 -15.21 13.35
C TYR A 71 5.87 -16.70 13.59
N SER A 72 4.81 -17.46 13.54
CA SER A 72 4.88 -18.88 13.78
C SER A 72 5.50 -19.59 12.59
N THR A 73 6.55 -20.36 12.85
CA THR A 73 7.12 -21.29 11.88
C THR A 73 6.08 -22.30 11.34
N THR A 74 4.96 -22.46 12.02
CA THR A 74 3.89 -23.36 11.65
C THR A 74 3.05 -22.82 10.47
N TYR A 75 3.07 -21.52 10.20
CA TYR A 75 2.32 -20.90 9.10
C TYR A 75 3.20 -20.56 7.90
N LYS A 76 4.48 -20.84 7.94
CA LYS A 76 5.45 -20.50 6.88
C LYS A 76 5.07 -21.08 5.52
N ASP A 77 4.52 -22.27 5.51
CA ASP A 77 4.42 -23.06 4.29
C ASP A 77 3.15 -22.82 3.48
N LYS A 78 2.25 -21.92 3.89
CA LYS A 78 0.92 -21.85 3.26
C LYS A 78 0.33 -20.47 3.07
N HIS A 79 0.89 -19.41 3.64
CA HIS A 79 0.18 -18.13 3.76
C HIS A 79 1.05 -16.88 3.57
N HIS A 80 2.27 -17.03 3.11
CA HIS A 80 3.17 -15.90 2.89
C HIS A 80 2.97 -15.34 1.49
N TYR A 81 1.97 -14.47 1.34
CA TYR A 81 1.78 -13.70 0.13
C TYR A 81 2.36 -12.31 0.29
N TYR A 82 2.95 -11.79 -0.75
CA TYR A 82 3.51 -10.46 -0.73
C TYR A 82 3.37 -9.78 -2.09
N PHE A 83 3.36 -8.47 -2.07
CA PHE A 83 3.56 -7.65 -3.24
C PHE A 83 4.32 -6.37 -2.87
N PHE A 84 4.89 -5.73 -3.88
CA PHE A 84 5.67 -4.52 -3.70
C PHE A 84 5.03 -3.36 -4.45
N GLU A 85 5.14 -2.15 -3.86
CA GLU A 85 4.61 -0.94 -4.45
C GLU A 85 5.53 0.25 -4.15
N GLY A 86 5.23 1.42 -4.73
CA GLY A 86 5.88 2.67 -4.36
C GLY A 86 7.17 2.99 -5.11
N LYS A 87 7.39 2.40 -6.27
CA LYS A 87 8.48 2.77 -7.18
C LYS A 87 7.94 2.98 -8.59
N LEU A 88 8.56 3.88 -9.34
CA LEU A 88 8.21 4.12 -10.74
C LEU A 88 8.40 2.87 -11.60
N ASP A 89 9.45 2.10 -11.34
CA ASP A 89 9.79 0.88 -12.10
C ASP A 89 8.77 -0.25 -11.92
N PHE A 90 7.84 -0.12 -10.98
CA PHE A 90 6.76 -1.09 -10.77
C PHE A 90 5.50 -0.78 -11.57
N MET A 91 5.50 0.32 -12.31
CA MET A 91 4.37 0.66 -13.19
C MET A 91 4.43 -0.18 -14.46
N ASP A 92 3.79 -1.33 -14.45
CA ASP A 92 3.81 -2.31 -15.55
C ASP A 92 2.42 -2.57 -16.15
N THR A 93 1.36 -2.04 -15.56
CA THR A 93 0.00 -2.27 -16.03
C THR A 93 -0.85 -0.99 -16.07
N ASN A 94 -1.98 -1.09 -16.78
CA ASN A 94 -2.90 0.03 -16.94
C ASN A 94 -3.53 0.48 -15.62
N ASN A 95 -3.78 1.79 -15.53
CA ASN A 95 -4.36 2.47 -14.36
C ASN A 95 -3.45 2.54 -13.14
N GLU A 96 -2.20 2.26 -13.31
CA GLU A 96 -1.20 2.54 -12.28
C GLU A 96 -0.74 3.99 -12.33
N TRP A 97 -0.26 4.45 -11.20
CA TRP A 97 0.28 5.79 -11.06
C TRP A 97 1.39 5.83 -10.01
N PHE A 98 2.31 6.76 -10.20
CA PHE A 98 3.39 7.02 -9.26
C PHE A 98 3.60 8.53 -9.12
N HIS A 99 3.72 9.01 -7.89
CA HIS A 99 4.06 10.39 -7.61
C HIS A 99 5.52 10.49 -7.15
N ASP A 100 6.36 11.03 -8.02
CA ASP A 100 7.72 11.40 -7.67
C ASP A 100 7.70 12.74 -6.92
N LYS A 101 7.73 12.67 -5.62
CA LYS A 101 7.71 13.85 -4.75
C LYS A 101 9.00 14.66 -4.81
N THR A 102 10.11 14.06 -5.19
CA THR A 102 11.38 14.76 -5.30
C THR A 102 11.35 15.75 -6.45
N ASN A 103 10.75 15.35 -7.56
CA ASN A 103 10.65 16.15 -8.77
C ASN A 103 9.25 16.76 -8.96
N ASP A 104 8.30 16.47 -8.08
CA ASP A 104 6.88 16.87 -8.13
C ASP A 104 6.20 16.47 -9.45
N ILE A 105 6.46 15.24 -9.89
CA ILE A 105 5.93 14.68 -11.13
C ILE A 105 4.98 13.53 -10.82
N LEU A 106 3.76 13.61 -11.34
CA LEU A 106 2.81 12.52 -11.34
C LEU A 106 2.92 11.72 -12.64
N TYR A 107 3.34 10.46 -12.54
CA TYR A 107 3.31 9.50 -13.62
C TYR A 107 1.99 8.75 -13.60
N LEU A 108 1.42 8.53 -14.76
CA LEU A 108 0.17 7.79 -14.94
C LEU A 108 0.30 6.85 -16.14
N TYR A 109 -0.11 5.61 -15.99
CA TYR A 109 -0.25 4.66 -17.07
C TYR A 109 -1.75 4.52 -17.42
N PRO A 110 -2.26 5.28 -18.41
CA PRO A 110 -3.68 5.27 -18.76
C PRO A 110 -4.13 3.92 -19.31
N ASP A 111 -5.40 3.60 -19.12
CA ASP A 111 -6.01 2.35 -19.58
C ASP A 111 -5.98 2.15 -21.11
N ASP A 112 -5.92 3.22 -21.88
CA ASP A 112 -5.85 3.21 -23.34
C ASP A 112 -4.46 3.55 -23.89
N GLY A 113 -3.48 3.79 -23.01
CA GLY A 113 -2.12 4.19 -23.41
C GLY A 113 -2.03 5.59 -24.03
N LEU A 114 -3.11 6.37 -24.04
CA LEU A 114 -3.14 7.69 -24.67
C LEU A 114 -2.86 8.79 -23.65
N ASN A 115 -2.24 9.87 -24.11
CA ASN A 115 -2.00 11.04 -23.26
C ASN A 115 -3.33 11.66 -22.82
N PRO A 116 -3.62 11.73 -21.53
CA PRO A 116 -4.89 12.24 -21.03
C PRO A 116 -5.20 13.70 -21.47
N SER A 117 -4.19 14.53 -21.66
CA SER A 117 -4.36 15.91 -22.11
C SER A 117 -4.88 16.02 -23.54
N THR A 118 -4.68 15.00 -24.36
CA THR A 118 -5.15 14.97 -25.75
C THR A 118 -6.51 14.31 -25.92
N THR A 119 -6.96 13.56 -24.91
CA THR A 119 -8.24 12.82 -24.96
C THR A 119 -9.39 13.54 -24.27
N GLY A 120 -9.17 14.70 -23.68
CA GLY A 120 -10.18 15.46 -22.93
C GLY A 120 -10.54 14.79 -21.59
N ARG A 121 -9.75 13.86 -21.10
CA ARG A 121 -9.96 13.19 -19.82
C ARG A 121 -9.72 14.13 -18.65
N THR A 122 -10.55 13.99 -17.63
CA THR A 122 -10.33 14.67 -16.35
C THR A 122 -9.67 13.71 -15.38
N ILE A 123 -8.45 14.05 -14.96
CA ILE A 123 -7.76 13.34 -13.88
C ILE A 123 -8.03 14.09 -12.59
N LYS A 124 -8.43 13.36 -11.56
CA LYS A 124 -8.66 13.92 -10.22
C LYS A 124 -7.73 13.23 -9.24
N ALA A 125 -7.02 14.00 -8.45
CA ALA A 125 -6.18 13.51 -7.38
C ALA A 125 -6.74 13.96 -6.03
N LYS A 126 -6.64 13.07 -5.05
CA LYS A 126 -6.99 13.40 -3.66
C LYS A 126 -5.86 14.25 -3.06
N THR A 127 -6.22 15.40 -2.50
CA THR A 127 -5.26 16.34 -1.89
C THR A 127 -5.42 16.46 -0.38
N THR A 128 -6.50 15.93 0.19
CA THR A 128 -6.80 15.99 1.62
C THR A 128 -7.41 14.68 2.08
N ASP A 129 -7.00 14.20 3.24
CA ASP A 129 -7.51 12.94 3.80
C ASP A 129 -8.98 13.07 4.24
N TYR A 130 -9.28 14.10 5.01
CA TYR A 130 -10.61 14.34 5.54
C TYR A 130 -11.08 15.75 5.18
N ARG A 131 -12.29 15.85 4.67
CA ARG A 131 -12.95 17.15 4.43
C ARG A 131 -13.92 17.51 5.54
N VAL A 132 -14.35 16.52 6.29
CA VAL A 132 -15.22 16.70 7.45
C VAL A 132 -14.51 16.11 8.64
N THR A 133 -14.15 16.96 9.57
CA THR A 133 -13.55 16.57 10.84
C THR A 133 -14.31 17.23 11.98
N PHE A 134 -14.64 16.46 13.00
CA PHE A 134 -15.18 17.03 14.23
C PHE A 134 -14.81 16.18 15.44
N SER A 135 -14.73 16.85 16.56
CA SER A 135 -14.43 16.25 17.85
C SER A 135 -15.33 16.84 18.93
N GLY A 136 -15.85 16.00 19.82
CA GLY A 136 -16.72 16.41 20.91
C GLY A 136 -18.11 16.89 20.48
N ALA A 137 -18.49 16.69 19.23
CA ALA A 137 -19.81 17.07 18.72
C ALA A 137 -20.75 15.87 18.72
N ASN A 138 -21.95 16.06 19.26
CA ASN A 138 -22.93 15.00 19.44
C ASN A 138 -24.22 15.29 18.67
N TYR A 139 -25.01 14.22 18.39
CA TYR A 139 -26.29 14.31 17.72
C TYR A 139 -26.22 14.90 16.31
N ILE A 140 -25.23 14.44 15.52
CA ILE A 140 -25.02 14.89 14.14
C ILE A 140 -25.63 13.87 13.17
N THR A 141 -26.34 14.36 12.18
CA THR A 141 -26.86 13.56 11.09
C THR A 141 -26.36 14.08 9.75
N PHE A 142 -25.70 13.20 8.98
CA PHE A 142 -25.43 13.41 7.56
C PHE A 142 -26.45 12.64 6.75
N LYS A 143 -27.17 13.32 5.86
CA LYS A 143 -28.19 12.66 5.05
C LYS A 143 -28.13 13.11 3.59
N GLY A 144 -28.14 12.13 2.69
CA GLY A 144 -28.23 12.38 1.24
C GLY A 144 -26.99 13.04 0.64
N ILE A 145 -25.82 12.91 1.26
CA ILE A 145 -24.57 13.55 0.82
C ILE A 145 -23.71 12.55 0.07
N ASN A 146 -23.16 13.00 -1.07
CA ASN A 146 -22.16 12.24 -1.81
C ASN A 146 -20.75 12.77 -1.49
N PHE A 147 -19.92 11.92 -0.94
CA PHE A 147 -18.50 12.18 -0.66
C PHE A 147 -17.66 11.59 -1.79
N PHE A 148 -16.77 12.38 -2.37
CA PHE A 148 -15.88 11.93 -3.42
C PHE A 148 -14.42 12.15 -3.01
N ALA A 149 -13.62 11.08 -3.06
CA ALA A 149 -12.20 11.07 -2.69
C ALA A 149 -11.93 11.64 -1.29
N THR A 150 -12.84 11.43 -0.36
CA THR A 150 -12.74 11.88 1.04
C THR A 150 -13.63 11.05 1.94
N THR A 151 -13.41 11.15 3.24
CA THR A 151 -14.25 10.56 4.27
C THR A 151 -14.44 11.53 5.45
N ILE A 152 -15.05 11.06 6.51
CA ILE A 152 -15.34 11.80 7.72
C ILE A 152 -14.41 11.29 8.82
N ASP A 153 -13.75 12.20 9.54
CA ASP A 153 -13.02 11.91 10.76
C ASP A 153 -13.85 12.37 11.96
N VAL A 154 -14.15 11.43 12.85
CA VAL A 154 -14.98 11.66 14.03
C VAL A 154 -14.21 11.25 15.27
N GLN A 155 -14.09 12.17 16.21
CA GLN A 155 -13.39 11.92 17.46
C GLN A 155 -14.25 12.38 18.65
N ASN A 156 -14.25 11.59 19.73
CA ASN A 156 -14.92 11.94 21.01
C ASN A 156 -16.38 12.42 20.82
N SER A 157 -17.12 11.76 19.94
CA SER A 157 -18.47 12.19 19.53
C SER A 157 -19.44 11.01 19.60
N ASP A 158 -20.64 11.26 20.10
CA ASP A 158 -21.68 10.27 20.23
C ASP A 158 -22.91 10.64 19.39
N ASN A 159 -23.77 9.64 19.13
CA ASN A 159 -25.02 9.81 18.41
C ASN A 159 -24.85 10.38 16.99
N LEU A 160 -23.91 9.82 16.24
CA LEU A 160 -23.73 10.12 14.82
C LEU A 160 -24.65 9.24 13.99
N SER A 161 -25.34 9.83 13.03
CA SER A 161 -26.10 9.13 11.98
C SER A 161 -25.58 9.50 10.61
N ILE A 162 -25.41 8.48 9.76
CA ILE A 162 -25.04 8.65 8.35
C ILE A 162 -26.09 7.90 7.52
N GLU A 163 -26.93 8.64 6.84
CA GLU A 163 -28.10 8.11 6.15
C GLU A 163 -28.07 8.46 4.66
N GLU A 164 -28.35 7.48 3.81
CA GLU A 164 -28.46 7.70 2.36
C GLU A 164 -27.24 8.41 1.75
N CYS A 165 -26.05 8.23 2.34
CA CYS A 165 -24.82 8.84 1.87
C CYS A 165 -24.03 7.87 1.00
N ASN A 166 -23.36 8.40 -0.03
CA ASN A 166 -22.45 7.61 -0.85
C ASN A 166 -21.02 8.10 -0.65
N PHE A 167 -20.10 7.17 -0.51
CA PHE A 167 -18.66 7.42 -0.41
C PHE A 167 -17.98 6.80 -1.61
N TYR A 168 -17.51 7.63 -2.53
CA TYR A 168 -16.75 7.22 -3.71
C TYR A 168 -15.26 7.44 -3.45
N PHE A 169 -14.45 6.38 -3.51
CA PHE A 169 -13.02 6.41 -3.20
C PHE A 169 -12.72 7.05 -1.83
N PRO A 170 -13.33 6.57 -0.74
CA PRO A 170 -13.37 7.30 0.54
C PRO A 170 -12.01 7.37 1.23
N SER A 171 -11.19 6.34 1.10
CA SER A 171 -9.87 6.31 1.71
C SER A 171 -8.78 6.30 0.65
N ALA A 172 -7.72 7.03 0.90
CA ALA A 172 -6.43 6.69 0.32
C ALA A 172 -5.79 5.66 1.23
N SER A 173 -5.07 4.72 0.66
CA SER A 173 -4.16 3.92 1.45
C SER A 173 -3.16 4.84 2.14
N LYS A 174 -3.09 4.75 3.47
CA LYS A 174 -2.05 5.44 4.24
C LYS A 174 -0.76 4.62 4.32
N ARG A 175 -0.67 3.56 3.56
CA ARG A 175 0.50 2.66 3.54
C ARG A 175 1.80 3.39 3.25
N MET A 176 1.71 4.42 2.40
CA MET A 176 2.89 5.20 2.01
C MET A 176 3.34 6.23 3.06
N LEU A 177 2.50 6.57 4.04
CA LEU A 177 2.82 7.62 5.01
C LEU A 177 3.96 7.20 5.94
N GLY A 178 5.06 7.94 5.87
CA GLY A 178 6.24 7.71 6.70
C GLY A 178 7.10 6.51 6.29
N LEU A 179 6.71 5.75 5.27
CA LEU A 179 7.48 4.62 4.76
C LEU A 179 8.40 5.02 3.60
N THR A 180 7.96 5.96 2.79
CA THR A 180 8.78 6.53 1.73
C THR A 180 8.76 8.06 1.80
N ASN A 181 9.71 8.71 1.15
CA ASN A 181 9.65 10.16 0.91
C ASN A 181 8.68 10.48 -0.24
N GLY A 182 7.97 9.48 -0.68
CA GLY A 182 6.99 9.53 -1.71
C GLY A 182 5.57 9.71 -1.22
#